data_9735951762a33a30417d2674c8984eab
#
_entry.id   9735951762a33a30417d2674c8984eab
#
_cell.length_a   1.000
_cell.length_b   1.000
_cell.length_c   1.000
_cell.angle_alpha   90.00
_cell.angle_beta   90.00
_cell.angle_gamma   90.00
#
_symmetry.space_group_name_H-M   'P 1'
#
loop_
_entity.id
_entity.type
_entity.pdbx_description
1 polymer ?
#
loop_
_entity_poly.entity_id
_entity_poly.type
_entity_poly.pdbx_seq_one_letter_code
_entity_poly.pdbx_strand_id
1 'polypeptide(L)'
;IILVDVPEPEPKVPWSGGKQEQGGFKGGKKHGDWTEWYDNEYMKSHGTYNEGIMDGHWIFYHENGVKEKEGSLAMGNADGLWIFWDDESNKVQEGTFSNGIKEGQWTAWFADGRLTEGYYANGKKDATWTSWWDFDRTRKEMQGAYRKGKMVDKWFFYDKNGNLKEIRYFSPDF
;
A
#
# COMPACT_ATOMS: atom_id res chain seq x y z
N ILE A 1 -16.24 17.73 2.97
CA ILE A 1 -14.89 17.64 3.58
C ILE A 1 -14.86 16.27 4.25
N ILE A 2 -14.28 15.28 3.58
CA ILE A 2 -13.98 14.01 4.22
C ILE A 2 -12.75 14.30 5.06
N LEU A 3 -12.92 14.31 6.39
CA LEU A 3 -11.81 14.27 7.32
C LEU A 3 -11.12 12.91 7.08
N VAL A 4 -10.10 12.92 6.25
CA VAL A 4 -9.14 11.82 6.23
C VAL A 4 -8.51 11.85 7.61
N ASP A 5 -8.66 10.75 8.36
CA ASP A 5 -8.02 10.56 9.65
C ASP A 5 -6.51 10.54 9.35
N VAL A 6 -5.87 11.71 9.47
CA VAL A 6 -4.42 11.85 9.28
C VAL A 6 -3.81 11.21 10.52
N PRO A 7 -3.11 10.08 10.40
CA PRO A 7 -2.47 9.49 11.56
C PRO A 7 -1.46 10.49 12.13
N GLU A 8 -1.66 10.88 13.39
CA GLU A 8 -0.67 11.69 14.10
C GLU A 8 0.68 10.94 14.10
N PRO A 9 1.82 11.66 13.97
CA PRO A 9 3.12 11.04 14.11
C PRO A 9 3.21 10.35 15.46
N GLU A 10 3.60 9.10 15.47
CA GLU A 10 3.79 8.35 16.71
C GLU A 10 4.77 9.09 17.62
N PRO A 11 4.47 9.18 18.93
CA PRO A 11 5.35 9.86 19.86
C PRO A 11 6.74 9.22 19.84
N LYS A 12 7.79 10.06 19.92
CA LYS A 12 9.14 9.55 20.16
C LYS A 12 9.13 8.66 21.38
N VAL A 13 9.25 7.35 21.18
CA VAL A 13 9.45 6.43 22.29
C VAL A 13 10.82 6.72 22.88
N PRO A 14 10.96 6.94 24.21
CA PRO A 14 12.24 7.29 24.81
C PRO A 14 13.27 6.22 24.46
N TRP A 15 14.24 6.63 23.64
CA TRP A 15 15.37 5.81 23.27
C TRP A 15 16.30 5.69 24.49
N SER A 16 16.40 4.51 25.08
CA SER A 16 17.29 4.26 26.20
C SER A 16 18.70 3.91 25.73
N GLY A 17 19.39 4.92 25.19
CA GLY A 17 20.85 4.88 25.05
C GLY A 17 21.39 3.90 24.00
N GLY A 18 21.41 4.29 22.71
CA GLY A 18 22.30 3.73 21.70
C GLY A 18 21.89 2.42 21.03
N LYS A 19 20.69 1.89 21.27
CA LYS A 19 20.20 0.70 20.57
C LYS A 19 19.25 1.09 19.44
N GLN A 20 19.63 0.77 18.20
CA GLN A 20 18.76 0.94 17.03
C GLN A 20 17.66 -0.12 16.96
N GLU A 21 17.66 -1.12 17.83
CA GLU A 21 16.65 -2.18 17.89
C GLU A 21 16.45 -2.75 19.31
N GLN A 22 15.25 -3.16 19.61
CA GLN A 22 14.88 -3.78 20.90
C GLN A 22 13.88 -4.91 20.68
N GLY A 23 14.11 -6.04 21.37
CA GLY A 23 13.23 -7.20 21.38
C GLY A 23 13.83 -8.39 22.08
N GLY A 24 13.08 -9.49 22.09
CA GLY A 24 13.49 -10.73 22.73
C GLY A 24 14.18 -11.71 21.78
N PHE A 25 14.93 -12.65 22.35
CA PHE A 25 15.52 -13.76 21.63
C PHE A 25 15.05 -15.09 22.24
N LYS A 26 14.84 -16.09 21.36
CA LYS A 26 14.60 -17.48 21.74
C LYS A 26 15.48 -18.37 20.87
N GLY A 27 16.33 -19.18 21.50
CA GLY A 27 17.28 -20.02 20.77
C GLY A 27 18.23 -19.25 19.82
N GLY A 28 18.63 -18.02 20.20
CA GLY A 28 19.51 -17.16 19.39
C GLY A 28 18.84 -16.47 18.20
N LYS A 29 17.52 -16.61 18.03
CA LYS A 29 16.73 -15.96 16.98
C LYS A 29 15.82 -14.89 17.57
N LYS A 30 15.56 -13.80 16.82
CA LYS A 30 14.57 -12.78 17.19
C LYS A 30 13.22 -13.46 17.47
N HIS A 31 12.54 -13.11 18.58
CA HIS A 31 11.27 -13.70 18.95
C HIS A 31 10.44 -12.74 19.83
N GLY A 32 9.12 -12.72 19.62
CA GLY A 32 8.21 -11.79 20.30
C GLY A 32 8.26 -10.39 19.70
N ASP A 33 7.80 -9.40 20.46
CA ASP A 33 7.69 -8.03 19.99
C ASP A 33 9.05 -7.39 19.76
N TRP A 34 9.18 -6.69 18.63
CA TRP A 34 10.40 -6.02 18.19
C TRP A 34 10.09 -4.61 17.72
N THR A 35 10.99 -3.69 18.10
CA THR A 35 10.98 -2.31 17.65
C THR A 35 12.35 -1.95 17.11
N GLU A 36 12.39 -1.29 15.97
CA GLU A 36 13.59 -0.71 15.37
C GLU A 36 13.42 0.82 15.29
N TRP A 37 14.51 1.56 15.42
CA TRP A 37 14.56 3.03 15.36
C TRP A 37 15.54 3.50 14.30
N TYR A 38 15.25 4.66 13.75
CA TYR A 38 16.19 5.44 12.95
C TYR A 38 17.22 6.15 13.84
N ASP A 39 18.31 6.65 13.25
CA ASP A 39 19.34 7.41 13.97
C ASP A 39 18.81 8.71 14.60
N ASN A 40 17.73 9.26 14.07
CA ASN A 40 17.04 10.43 14.61
C ASN A 40 16.04 10.13 15.72
N GLU A 41 16.05 8.90 16.27
CA GLU A 41 15.22 8.41 17.38
C GLU A 41 13.74 8.18 17.04
N TYR A 42 13.29 8.43 15.83
CA TYR A 42 11.95 8.01 15.40
C TYR A 42 11.89 6.49 15.19
N MET A 43 10.73 5.94 15.52
CA MET A 43 10.47 4.51 15.26
C MET A 43 10.56 4.24 13.75
N LYS A 44 11.27 3.18 13.38
CA LYS A 44 11.42 2.71 12.00
C LYS A 44 10.44 1.58 11.69
N SER A 45 10.29 0.65 12.63
CA SER A 45 9.36 -0.47 12.49
C SER A 45 8.99 -1.06 13.84
N HIS A 46 7.78 -1.63 13.90
CA HIS A 46 7.30 -2.37 15.05
C HIS A 46 6.46 -3.56 14.59
N GLY A 47 6.67 -4.71 15.24
CA GLY A 47 5.92 -5.93 14.96
C GLY A 47 6.48 -7.12 15.71
N THR A 48 6.12 -8.31 15.29
CA THR A 48 6.46 -9.55 15.98
C THR A 48 7.37 -10.42 15.13
N TYR A 49 8.40 -10.99 15.74
CA TYR A 49 9.20 -12.06 15.16
C TYR A 49 8.80 -13.43 15.75
N ASN A 50 8.72 -14.42 14.88
CA ASN A 50 8.61 -15.82 15.26
C ASN A 50 9.82 -16.60 14.73
N GLU A 51 10.69 -17.04 15.65
CA GLU A 51 11.93 -17.80 15.34
C GLU A 51 12.82 -17.15 14.28
N GLY A 52 12.93 -15.82 14.32
CA GLY A 52 13.77 -15.00 13.40
C GLY A 52 13.08 -14.55 12.15
N ILE A 53 11.79 -14.87 11.94
CA ILE A 53 11.00 -14.48 10.78
C ILE A 53 9.94 -13.48 11.24
N MET A 54 9.76 -12.38 10.50
CA MET A 54 8.67 -11.43 10.72
C MET A 54 7.33 -12.15 10.54
N ASP A 55 6.43 -12.04 11.52
CA ASP A 55 5.13 -12.70 11.51
C ASP A 55 4.09 -11.84 12.25
N GLY A 56 2.81 -11.92 11.85
CA GLY A 56 1.75 -11.10 12.41
C GLY A 56 1.74 -9.67 11.88
N HIS A 57 1.14 -8.75 12.64
CA HIS A 57 0.96 -7.35 12.22
C HIS A 57 2.26 -6.55 12.34
N TRP A 58 2.59 -5.77 11.31
CA TRP A 58 3.77 -4.92 11.23
C TRP A 58 3.39 -3.51 10.81
N ILE A 59 4.05 -2.53 11.45
CA ILE A 59 3.97 -1.11 11.12
C ILE A 59 5.38 -0.63 10.78
N PHE A 60 5.50 0.11 9.69
CA PHE A 60 6.73 0.76 9.25
C PHE A 60 6.50 2.27 9.16
N TYR A 61 7.52 3.05 9.45
CA TYR A 61 7.46 4.50 9.51
C TYR A 61 8.52 5.14 8.62
N HIS A 62 8.23 6.32 8.11
CA HIS A 62 9.20 7.22 7.50
C HIS A 62 10.14 7.82 8.55
N GLU A 63 11.28 8.39 8.13
CA GLU A 63 12.24 9.03 9.04
C GLU A 63 11.68 10.25 9.81
N ASN A 64 10.58 10.83 9.35
CA ASN A 64 9.86 11.91 10.04
C ASN A 64 8.84 11.39 11.08
N GLY A 65 8.73 10.08 11.28
CA GLY A 65 7.83 9.44 12.25
C GLY A 65 6.41 9.19 11.76
N VAL A 66 6.10 9.57 10.52
CA VAL A 66 4.79 9.27 9.90
C VAL A 66 4.77 7.82 9.43
N LYS A 67 3.62 7.16 9.54
CA LYS A 67 3.49 5.79 8.99
C LYS A 67 3.81 5.75 7.50
N GLU A 68 4.64 4.79 7.10
CA GLU A 68 4.94 4.47 5.69
C GLU A 68 3.99 3.39 5.17
N LYS A 69 3.83 2.32 5.94
CA LYS A 69 2.97 1.19 5.58
C LYS A 69 2.64 0.34 6.80
N GLU A 70 1.51 -0.35 6.73
CA GLU A 70 1.14 -1.36 7.72
C GLU A 70 0.37 -2.52 7.07
N GLY A 71 0.45 -3.68 7.69
CA GLY A 71 -0.24 -4.88 7.26
C GLY A 71 0.29 -6.12 7.98
N SER A 72 -0.24 -7.28 7.62
CA SER A 72 0.19 -8.54 8.22
C SER A 72 1.23 -9.24 7.36
N LEU A 73 2.16 -9.88 8.04
CA LEU A 73 3.12 -10.82 7.47
C LEU A 73 2.81 -12.23 7.92
N ALA A 74 2.90 -13.18 7.01
CA ALA A 74 2.86 -14.60 7.30
C ALA A 74 4.17 -15.22 6.81
N MET A 75 4.97 -15.75 7.74
CA MET A 75 6.28 -16.34 7.43
C MET A 75 7.18 -15.41 6.58
N GLY A 76 7.18 -14.11 6.91
CA GLY A 76 7.97 -13.07 6.22
C GLY A 76 7.36 -12.50 4.95
N ASN A 77 6.25 -13.04 4.47
CA ASN A 77 5.57 -12.56 3.26
C ASN A 77 4.34 -11.73 3.62
N ALA A 78 4.10 -10.64 2.89
CA ALA A 78 2.89 -9.85 3.04
C ALA A 78 1.64 -10.73 2.79
N ASP A 79 0.68 -10.70 3.71
CA ASP A 79 -0.57 -11.44 3.61
C ASP A 79 -1.73 -10.64 4.21
N GLY A 80 -2.88 -10.61 3.52
CA GLY A 80 -4.01 -9.77 3.91
C GLY A 80 -3.87 -8.31 3.44
N LEU A 81 -4.65 -7.42 4.07
CA LEU A 81 -4.72 -5.99 3.71
C LEU A 81 -3.42 -5.27 4.09
N TRP A 82 -2.92 -4.47 3.17
CA TRP A 82 -1.82 -3.52 3.37
C TRP A 82 -2.25 -2.12 2.96
N ILE A 83 -1.83 -1.13 3.76
CA ILE A 83 -2.06 0.29 3.52
C ILE A 83 -0.71 0.99 3.48
N PHE A 84 -0.55 1.96 2.57
CA PHE A 84 0.67 2.71 2.35
C PHE A 84 0.38 4.21 2.38
N TRP A 85 1.26 4.99 2.97
CA TRP A 85 1.21 6.46 3.08
C TRP A 85 2.52 7.07 2.61
N ASP A 86 2.46 8.31 2.13
CA ASP A 86 3.63 9.13 1.91
C ASP A 86 4.11 9.79 3.22
N ASP A 87 5.20 10.55 3.15
CA ASP A 87 5.81 11.23 4.29
C ASP A 87 5.01 12.48 4.75
N GLU A 88 3.98 12.86 4.02
CA GLU A 88 2.98 13.88 4.39
C GLU A 88 1.71 13.28 5.00
N SER A 89 1.67 11.97 5.27
CA SER A 89 0.53 11.21 5.80
C SER A 89 -0.64 11.03 4.82
N ASN A 90 -0.46 11.31 3.55
CA ASN A 90 -1.50 11.02 2.56
C ASN A 90 -1.48 9.53 2.23
N LYS A 91 -2.66 8.89 2.20
CA LYS A 91 -2.76 7.51 1.73
C LYS A 91 -2.43 7.46 0.22
N VAL A 92 -1.47 6.63 -0.15
CA VAL A 92 -1.03 6.49 -1.55
C VAL A 92 -1.45 5.17 -2.18
N GLN A 93 -1.63 4.13 -1.37
CA GLN A 93 -2.05 2.83 -1.91
C GLN A 93 -2.68 1.96 -0.82
N GLU A 94 -3.66 1.13 -1.22
CA GLU A 94 -4.13 0.02 -0.38
C GLU A 94 -4.55 -1.16 -1.24
N GLY A 95 -4.48 -2.36 -0.67
CA GLY A 95 -4.94 -3.59 -1.30
C GLY A 95 -4.44 -4.83 -0.59
N THR A 96 -4.83 -5.97 -1.11
CA THR A 96 -4.57 -7.26 -0.47
C THR A 96 -3.36 -7.94 -1.11
N PHE A 97 -2.51 -8.52 -0.25
CA PHE A 97 -1.51 -9.48 -0.67
C PHE A 97 -1.95 -10.90 -0.28
N SER A 98 -1.51 -11.85 -1.07
CA SER A 98 -1.53 -13.27 -0.73
C SER A 98 -0.13 -13.82 -0.94
N ASN A 99 0.53 -14.24 0.15
CA ASN A 99 1.89 -14.75 0.14
C ASN A 99 2.90 -13.84 -0.62
N GLY A 100 2.86 -12.53 -0.34
CA GLY A 100 3.72 -11.52 -0.95
C GLY A 100 3.34 -11.06 -2.36
N ILE A 101 2.27 -11.61 -2.94
CA ILE A 101 1.80 -11.29 -4.30
C ILE A 101 0.53 -10.46 -4.21
N LYS A 102 0.44 -9.35 -4.96
CA LYS A 102 -0.79 -8.55 -5.05
C LYS A 102 -1.94 -9.40 -5.58
N GLU A 103 -3.07 -9.37 -4.85
CA GLU A 103 -4.27 -10.13 -5.17
C GLU A 103 -5.51 -9.29 -4.83
N GLY A 104 -6.63 -9.52 -5.54
CA GLY A 104 -7.88 -8.83 -5.25
C GLY A 104 -7.87 -7.36 -5.61
N GLN A 105 -8.74 -6.58 -4.94
CA GLN A 105 -8.93 -5.16 -5.22
C GLN A 105 -7.78 -4.32 -4.67
N TRP A 106 -7.34 -3.35 -5.49
CA TRP A 106 -6.31 -2.36 -5.17
C TRP A 106 -6.78 -0.98 -5.56
N THR A 107 -6.45 0.00 -4.71
CA THR A 107 -6.65 1.42 -4.98
C THR A 107 -5.33 2.15 -4.82
N ALA A 108 -5.04 3.10 -5.72
CA ALA A 108 -3.91 4.01 -5.60
C ALA A 108 -4.39 5.45 -5.78
N TRP A 109 -3.91 6.34 -4.92
CA TRP A 109 -4.17 7.78 -4.91
C TRP A 109 -2.93 8.53 -5.35
N PHE A 110 -3.12 9.61 -6.10
CA PHE A 110 -2.05 10.43 -6.64
C PHE A 110 -2.13 11.86 -6.08
N ALA A 111 -0.99 12.49 -5.85
CA ALA A 111 -0.90 13.84 -5.28
C ALA A 111 -1.67 14.90 -6.10
N ASP A 112 -1.94 14.66 -7.38
CA ASP A 112 -2.72 15.57 -8.24
C ASP A 112 -4.25 15.42 -8.11
N GLY A 113 -4.72 14.62 -7.14
CA GLY A 113 -6.14 14.39 -6.85
C GLY A 113 -6.76 13.25 -7.63
N ARG A 114 -6.02 12.57 -8.50
CA ARG A 114 -6.50 11.39 -9.22
C ARG A 114 -6.41 10.14 -8.35
N LEU A 115 -7.23 9.15 -8.68
CA LEU A 115 -7.09 7.80 -8.16
C LEU A 115 -7.28 6.76 -9.26
N THR A 116 -6.76 5.56 -9.02
CA THR A 116 -7.01 4.41 -9.87
C THR A 116 -7.33 3.19 -9.02
N GLU A 117 -8.25 2.37 -9.50
CA GLU A 117 -8.66 1.16 -8.79
C GLU A 117 -8.96 0.02 -9.75
N GLY A 118 -8.78 -1.20 -9.27
CA GLY A 118 -9.05 -2.41 -10.05
C GLY A 118 -8.53 -3.66 -9.35
N TYR A 119 -8.50 -4.74 -10.08
CA TYR A 119 -8.14 -6.04 -9.54
C TYR A 119 -6.74 -6.48 -9.99
N TYR A 120 -6.02 -7.12 -9.07
CA TYR A 120 -4.84 -7.91 -9.36
C TYR A 120 -5.17 -9.39 -9.25
N ALA A 121 -4.62 -10.17 -10.16
CA ALA A 121 -4.59 -11.62 -10.10
C ALA A 121 -3.14 -12.08 -10.32
N ASN A 122 -2.58 -12.83 -9.37
CA ASN A 122 -1.19 -13.29 -9.41
C ASN A 122 -0.18 -12.15 -9.69
N GLY A 123 -0.33 -11.02 -9.02
CA GLY A 123 0.55 -9.86 -9.11
C GLY A 123 0.42 -9.02 -10.37
N LYS A 124 -0.53 -9.33 -11.26
CA LYS A 124 -0.76 -8.61 -12.52
C LYS A 124 -2.14 -7.98 -12.53
N LYS A 125 -2.25 -6.77 -13.10
CA LYS A 125 -3.57 -6.15 -13.33
C LYS A 125 -4.45 -7.10 -14.14
N ASP A 126 -5.71 -7.28 -13.68
CA ASP A 126 -6.70 -8.14 -14.32
C ASP A 126 -8.10 -7.55 -14.16
N ALA A 127 -9.07 -8.02 -14.94
CA ALA A 127 -10.43 -7.51 -14.95
C ALA A 127 -10.52 -5.98 -15.21
N THR A 128 -11.59 -5.33 -14.74
CA THR A 128 -11.84 -3.91 -14.97
C THR A 128 -10.96 -3.03 -14.10
N TRP A 129 -10.34 -2.03 -14.72
CA TRP A 129 -9.63 -0.94 -14.06
C TRP A 129 -10.27 0.37 -14.43
N THR A 130 -10.41 1.23 -13.40
CA THR A 130 -10.95 2.59 -13.57
C THR A 130 -9.97 3.58 -12.96
N SER A 131 -9.65 4.64 -13.71
CA SER A 131 -8.99 5.84 -13.18
C SER A 131 -10.00 6.98 -13.14
N TRP A 132 -9.86 7.83 -12.12
CA TRP A 132 -10.74 8.93 -11.81
C TRP A 132 -9.95 10.23 -11.75
N TRP A 133 -10.55 11.33 -12.19
CA TRP A 133 -9.99 12.67 -12.08
C TRP A 133 -10.05 13.22 -10.64
N ASP A 134 -10.83 12.58 -9.77
CA ASP A 134 -11.05 13.02 -8.39
C ASP A 134 -11.20 11.85 -7.42
N PHE A 135 -10.87 12.10 -6.15
CA PHE A 135 -10.96 11.10 -5.09
C PHE A 135 -12.41 10.68 -4.78
N ASP A 136 -13.39 11.52 -5.09
CA ASP A 136 -14.82 11.25 -4.85
C ASP A 136 -15.42 10.28 -5.87
N ARG A 137 -14.65 9.86 -6.88
CA ARG A 137 -15.08 8.95 -7.98
C ARG A 137 -16.26 9.49 -8.77
N THR A 138 -16.33 10.81 -8.95
CA THR A 138 -17.42 11.46 -9.69
C THR A 138 -17.15 11.57 -11.18
N ARG A 139 -15.86 11.73 -11.57
CA ARG A 139 -15.44 11.93 -12.95
C ARG A 139 -14.37 10.91 -13.34
N LYS A 140 -14.75 9.98 -14.20
CA LYS A 140 -13.79 9.01 -14.75
C LYS A 140 -12.75 9.72 -15.61
N GLU A 141 -11.51 9.25 -15.56
CA GLU A 141 -10.43 9.55 -16.51
C GLU A 141 -10.39 8.48 -17.60
N MET A 142 -10.35 7.22 -17.20
CA MET A 142 -10.39 6.11 -18.14
C MET A 142 -10.95 4.84 -17.47
N GLN A 143 -11.47 3.94 -18.30
CA GLN A 143 -11.95 2.63 -17.84
C GLN A 143 -11.79 1.58 -18.93
N GLY A 144 -11.35 0.39 -18.56
CA GLY A 144 -11.26 -0.74 -19.47
C GLY A 144 -10.77 -1.99 -18.77
N ALA A 145 -10.53 -3.04 -19.53
CA ALA A 145 -10.11 -4.31 -18.99
C ALA A 145 -8.59 -4.55 -19.14
N TYR A 146 -8.01 -5.14 -18.11
CA TYR A 146 -6.71 -5.78 -18.17
C TYR A 146 -6.88 -7.30 -18.19
N ARG A 147 -5.95 -7.98 -18.82
CA ARG A 147 -5.79 -9.43 -18.75
C ARG A 147 -4.29 -9.73 -18.61
N LYS A 148 -3.91 -10.36 -17.49
CA LYS A 148 -2.50 -10.68 -17.19
C LYS A 148 -1.54 -9.48 -17.32
N GLY A 149 -1.99 -8.28 -16.94
CA GLY A 149 -1.21 -7.05 -16.95
C GLY A 149 -1.22 -6.26 -18.26
N LYS A 150 -1.87 -6.75 -19.31
CA LYS A 150 -2.01 -6.05 -20.60
C LYS A 150 -3.42 -5.46 -20.76
N MET A 151 -3.52 -4.25 -21.31
CA MET A 151 -4.80 -3.68 -21.72
C MET A 151 -5.40 -4.53 -22.83
N VAL A 152 -6.69 -4.87 -22.70
CA VAL A 152 -7.42 -5.65 -23.69
C VAL A 152 -8.78 -5.04 -23.98
N ASP A 153 -9.39 -5.45 -25.08
CA ASP A 153 -10.74 -5.07 -25.45
C ASP A 153 -10.91 -3.55 -25.59
N LYS A 154 -12.05 -3.03 -25.20
CA LYS A 154 -12.47 -1.64 -25.36
C LYS A 154 -12.10 -0.82 -24.13
N TRP A 155 -11.40 0.31 -24.36
CA TRP A 155 -11.08 1.30 -23.34
C TRP A 155 -11.75 2.61 -23.64
N PHE A 156 -12.31 3.23 -22.61
CA PHE A 156 -12.99 4.51 -22.64
C PHE A 156 -12.13 5.57 -21.97
N PHE A 157 -11.94 6.71 -22.62
CA PHE A 157 -11.19 7.85 -22.10
C PHE A 157 -12.11 9.06 -22.01
N TYR A 158 -12.07 9.78 -20.91
CA TYR A 158 -12.95 10.90 -20.62
C TYR A 158 -12.14 12.17 -20.36
N ASP A 159 -12.71 13.33 -20.68
CA ASP A 159 -12.14 14.62 -20.29
C ASP A 159 -12.41 14.94 -18.80
N LYS A 160 -11.84 16.05 -18.30
CA LYS A 160 -12.03 16.49 -16.91
C LYS A 160 -13.46 16.89 -16.56
N ASN A 161 -14.33 17.08 -17.55
CA ASN A 161 -15.76 17.36 -17.36
C ASN A 161 -16.60 16.08 -17.31
N GLY A 162 -15.99 14.91 -17.54
CA GLY A 162 -16.66 13.60 -17.57
C GLY A 162 -17.24 13.24 -18.94
N ASN A 163 -16.98 14.02 -19.99
CA ASN A 163 -17.42 13.70 -21.34
C ASN A 163 -16.51 12.65 -21.97
N LEU A 164 -17.12 11.69 -22.68
CA LEU A 164 -16.36 10.70 -23.43
C LEU A 164 -15.56 11.40 -24.55
N LYS A 165 -14.26 11.26 -24.51
CA LYS A 165 -13.31 11.86 -25.44
C LYS A 165 -12.88 10.88 -26.53
N GLU A 166 -12.59 9.65 -26.14
CA GLU A 166 -11.99 8.66 -27.03
C GLU A 166 -12.36 7.23 -26.63
N ILE A 167 -12.44 6.35 -27.60
CA ILE A 167 -12.51 4.91 -27.41
C ILE A 167 -11.34 4.27 -28.15
N ARG A 168 -10.56 3.45 -27.44
CA ARG A 168 -9.46 2.66 -28.04
C ARG A 168 -9.76 1.17 -27.91
N TYR A 169 -9.31 0.42 -28.89
CA TYR A 169 -9.42 -1.03 -28.90
C TYR A 169 -8.01 -1.62 -28.80
N PHE A 170 -7.84 -2.54 -27.85
CA PHE A 170 -6.60 -3.25 -27.65
C PHE A 170 -6.81 -4.72 -27.99
N SER A 171 -6.01 -5.24 -28.90
CA SER A 171 -6.07 -6.66 -29.25
C SER A 171 -5.60 -7.50 -28.07
N PRO A 172 -6.29 -8.57 -27.74
CA PRO A 172 -5.72 -9.57 -26.86
C PRO A 172 -4.54 -10.20 -27.61
N ASP A 173 -3.30 -9.91 -27.20
CA ASP A 173 -2.16 -10.69 -27.68
C ASP A 173 -2.33 -12.13 -27.21
N PHE A 174 -2.40 -13.05 -28.13
CA PHE A 174 -2.42 -14.49 -27.92
C PHE A 174 -1.06 -15.00 -27.45
#